data_a7656bca0c04480b20d84f2d75b39af6
#
_entry.id   a7656bca0c04480b20d84f2d75b39af6
#
_cell.length_a   1.000
_cell.length_b   1.000
_cell.length_c   1.000
_cell.angle_alpha   90.00
_cell.angle_beta   90.00
_cell.angle_gamma   90.00
#
_symmetry.space_group_name_H-M   'P 1'
#
loop_
_entity.id
_entity.type
_entity.pdbx_description
1 polymer ?
#
loop_
_entity_poly.entity_id
_entity_poly.type
_entity_poly.pdbx_seq_one_letter_code
_entity_poly.pdbx_strand_id
1 'polypeptide(L)'
;MRTMENLIAVQDNADGIIGKFLYYSTSNILIKKEEFIKIGMSFGLPKYQPAKESKAGIYRKATTAIKDRVTVKDSTGTHTYRIYCRDNKREDDEYIYRELVKETMKARTNTYEKLANIFFDKRIETITYDNVMPDPDIDVEGYCQQAIDNFERLFSCYDTEQVDAVIKDILDRMQANKISIHGNLYFVPKQYLSILNIFEDFIDAIAKQNLNEGNVMSNSMFVVDDERQRQKMTEEFYENYRRDIDFHKQRIQH
;
A
#
# COMPACT_ATOMS: atom_id res chain seq x y z
N MET A 1 20.96 41.23 -4.09
CA MET A 1 21.37 40.43 -2.93
C MET A 1 20.21 40.44 -1.97
N ARG A 2 19.31 39.44 -1.99
CA ARG A 2 18.18 39.34 -1.06
C ARG A 2 18.72 38.69 0.21
N THR A 3 18.79 39.47 1.27
CA THR A 3 19.24 39.05 2.59
C THR A 3 18.27 38.04 3.19
N MET A 4 18.78 37.05 3.96
CA MET A 4 18.04 36.03 4.68
C MET A 4 17.08 36.57 5.76
N GLU A 5 17.00 37.87 5.94
CA GLU A 5 16.15 38.55 6.95
C GLU A 5 14.63 38.45 6.64
N ASN A 6 14.24 37.95 5.46
CA ASN A 6 12.83 37.78 5.08
C ASN A 6 12.28 36.36 5.26
N LEU A 7 13.00 35.49 5.95
CA LEU A 7 12.43 34.26 6.53
C LEU A 7 11.74 34.64 7.85
N ILE A 8 10.70 35.45 7.75
CA ILE A 8 9.78 35.66 8.86
C ILE A 8 9.09 34.31 9.07
N ALA A 9 9.41 33.64 10.18
CA ALA A 9 8.55 32.64 10.73
C ALA A 9 7.15 33.28 10.79
N VAL A 10 6.18 32.68 10.06
CA VAL A 10 4.79 33.12 10.12
C VAL A 10 4.29 32.71 11.49
N GLN A 11 4.60 33.51 12.48
CA GLN A 11 4.08 33.43 13.82
C GLN A 11 2.69 34.03 13.78
N ASP A 12 1.69 33.20 13.92
CA ASP A 12 0.30 33.45 14.33
C ASP A 12 -0.53 34.56 13.65
N ASN A 13 -0.16 35.10 12.50
CA ASN A 13 -1.05 35.97 11.74
C ASN A 13 -1.87 35.16 10.75
N ALA A 14 -3.02 34.68 11.24
CA ALA A 14 -3.99 33.93 10.45
C ALA A 14 -4.52 34.65 9.20
N ASP A 15 -4.27 35.95 9.07
CA ASP A 15 -4.85 36.79 8.01
C ASP A 15 -4.16 36.67 6.65
N GLY A 16 -2.94 36.12 6.60
CA GLY A 16 -2.17 35.93 5.37
C GLY A 16 -2.03 34.48 4.93
N ILE A 17 -2.78 33.53 5.51
CA ILE A 17 -2.68 32.10 5.20
C ILE A 17 -3.98 31.63 4.54
N ILE A 18 -3.87 30.99 3.37
CA ILE A 18 -4.99 30.40 2.66
C ILE A 18 -5.21 28.92 2.98
N GLY A 19 -4.21 28.23 3.51
CA GLY A 19 -4.25 26.83 3.87
C GLY A 19 -2.88 26.22 4.10
N LYS A 20 -2.77 24.90 3.97
CA LYS A 20 -1.49 24.17 4.01
C LYS A 20 -1.37 23.24 2.81
N PHE A 21 -0.16 23.03 2.34
CA PHE A 21 0.17 21.85 1.56
C PHE A 21 0.41 20.70 2.49
N LEU A 22 -0.25 19.59 2.23
CA LEU A 22 -0.09 18.32 2.92
C LEU A 22 0.59 17.32 1.98
N TYR A 23 1.65 16.70 2.45
CA TYR A 23 2.23 15.50 1.88
C TYR A 23 2.09 14.35 2.88
N TYR A 24 1.73 13.15 2.40
CA TYR A 24 1.75 11.95 3.22
C TYR A 24 2.25 10.73 2.45
N SER A 25 2.71 9.74 3.18
CA SER A 25 3.10 8.43 2.68
C SER A 25 2.59 7.34 3.62
N THR A 26 2.08 6.27 3.04
CA THR A 26 1.63 5.05 3.72
C THR A 26 2.35 3.84 3.14
N SER A 27 3.55 4.07 2.60
CA SER A 27 4.32 3.03 1.92
C SER A 27 4.57 1.83 2.82
N ASN A 28 4.13 0.66 2.37
CA ASN A 28 4.32 -0.63 3.03
C ASN A 28 3.76 -0.69 4.46
N ILE A 29 2.62 -0.03 4.71
CA ILE A 29 1.95 -0.14 6.01
C ILE A 29 1.27 -1.51 6.13
N LEU A 30 1.43 -2.11 7.31
CA LEU A 30 0.67 -3.25 7.78
C LEU A 30 0.40 -3.06 9.28
N ILE A 31 -0.86 -2.97 9.66
CA ILE A 31 -1.26 -2.66 11.03
C ILE A 31 -2.37 -3.61 11.48
N LYS A 32 -2.30 -4.09 12.74
CA LYS A 32 -3.36 -4.94 13.29
C LYS A 32 -4.70 -4.20 13.25
N LYS A 33 -5.76 -4.89 12.81
CA LYS A 33 -7.11 -4.32 12.67
C LYS A 33 -7.61 -3.70 13.97
N GLU A 34 -7.39 -4.37 15.09
CA GLU A 34 -7.80 -3.89 16.41
C GLU A 34 -7.10 -2.58 16.79
N GLU A 35 -5.79 -2.50 16.58
CA GLU A 35 -5.01 -1.28 16.88
C GLU A 35 -5.40 -0.12 15.96
N PHE A 36 -5.59 -0.39 14.67
CA PHE A 36 -6.06 0.65 13.74
C PHE A 36 -7.41 1.23 14.15
N ILE A 37 -8.38 0.37 14.50
CA ILE A 37 -9.71 0.79 14.96
C ILE A 37 -9.61 1.59 16.27
N LYS A 38 -8.80 1.13 17.22
CA LYS A 38 -8.58 1.79 18.51
C LYS A 38 -7.98 3.20 18.32
N ILE A 39 -6.97 3.32 17.46
CA ILE A 39 -6.37 4.61 17.11
C ILE A 39 -7.43 5.51 16.45
N GLY A 40 -8.14 5.03 15.44
CA GLY A 40 -9.21 5.79 14.78
C GLY A 40 -10.26 6.33 15.75
N MET A 41 -10.66 5.51 16.72
CA MET A 41 -11.60 5.93 17.78
C MET A 41 -11.03 7.04 18.67
N SER A 42 -9.73 6.96 19.04
CA SER A 42 -9.10 7.96 19.91
C SER A 42 -9.00 9.35 19.26
N PHE A 43 -8.96 9.41 17.94
CA PHE A 43 -8.96 10.66 17.17
C PHE A 43 -10.36 11.12 16.74
N GLY A 44 -11.43 10.47 17.23
CA GLY A 44 -12.81 10.82 16.86
C GLY A 44 -13.14 10.57 15.39
N LEU A 45 -12.33 9.78 14.70
CA LEU A 45 -12.59 9.37 13.33
C LEU A 45 -13.75 8.37 13.33
N PRO A 46 -14.69 8.46 12.39
CA PRO A 46 -15.80 7.53 12.32
C PRO A 46 -15.27 6.10 12.18
N LYS A 47 -16.03 5.17 12.76
CA LYS A 47 -15.71 3.74 12.65
C LYS A 47 -15.74 3.33 11.19
N TYR A 48 -14.59 3.38 10.56
CA TYR A 48 -14.41 2.93 9.18
C TYR A 48 -14.04 1.45 9.21
N GLN A 49 -14.82 0.67 8.53
CA GLN A 49 -14.46 -0.71 8.24
C GLN A 49 -14.18 -0.79 6.75
N PRO A 50 -12.94 -1.00 6.33
CA PRO A 50 -12.63 -1.26 4.93
C PRO A 50 -13.52 -2.38 4.40
N ALA A 51 -13.82 -2.35 3.12
CA ALA A 51 -14.52 -3.45 2.47
C ALA A 51 -13.84 -4.77 2.85
N LYS A 52 -14.63 -5.74 3.32
CA LYS A 52 -14.09 -7.05 3.70
C LYS A 52 -13.42 -7.65 2.47
N GLU A 53 -12.12 -7.79 2.52
CA GLU A 53 -11.41 -8.60 1.56
C GLU A 53 -11.80 -10.06 1.74
N SER A 54 -12.08 -10.77 0.64
CA SER A 54 -12.39 -12.20 0.71
C SER A 54 -11.15 -12.97 1.18
N LYS A 55 -11.33 -13.99 2.00
CA LYS A 55 -10.21 -14.85 2.43
C LYS A 55 -9.48 -15.47 1.22
N ALA A 56 -10.20 -15.77 0.14
CA ALA A 56 -9.60 -16.17 -1.13
C ALA A 56 -8.68 -15.10 -1.74
N GLY A 57 -9.04 -13.82 -1.63
CA GLY A 57 -8.18 -12.70 -2.03
C GLY A 57 -6.93 -12.61 -1.18
N ILE A 58 -7.08 -12.73 0.14
CA ILE A 58 -5.96 -12.76 1.10
C ILE A 58 -5.01 -13.93 0.79
N TYR A 59 -5.56 -15.11 0.51
CA TYR A 59 -4.77 -16.29 0.09
C TYR A 59 -3.93 -16.00 -1.16
N ARG A 60 -4.53 -15.38 -2.19
CA ARG A 60 -3.79 -15.01 -3.40
C ARG A 60 -2.69 -13.98 -3.11
N LYS A 61 -2.95 -12.98 -2.27
CA LYS A 61 -1.93 -12.00 -1.82
C LYS A 61 -0.80 -12.70 -1.05
N ALA A 62 -1.13 -13.53 -0.07
CA ALA A 62 -0.18 -14.25 0.79
C ALA A 62 0.80 -15.12 -0.02
N THR A 63 0.27 -15.91 -0.96
CA THR A 63 1.06 -16.78 -1.83
C THR A 63 1.83 -15.98 -2.91
N THR A 64 1.29 -14.88 -3.41
CA THR A 64 1.99 -13.99 -4.36
C THR A 64 3.16 -13.25 -3.71
N ALA A 65 3.13 -13.06 -2.39
CA ALA A 65 4.23 -12.47 -1.65
C ALA A 65 5.48 -13.37 -1.58
N ILE A 66 5.33 -14.69 -1.82
CA ILE A 66 6.47 -15.61 -1.94
C ILE A 66 7.18 -15.32 -3.26
N LYS A 67 8.29 -14.59 -3.17
CA LYS A 67 9.18 -14.26 -4.27
C LYS A 67 10.60 -14.21 -3.75
N ASP A 68 11.39 -15.21 -4.12
CA ASP A 68 12.77 -15.28 -3.67
C ASP A 68 13.71 -15.62 -4.84
N ARG A 69 14.98 -15.36 -4.63
CA ARG A 69 16.04 -15.68 -5.56
C ARG A 69 17.18 -16.37 -4.81
N VAL A 70 17.30 -17.67 -5.01
CA VAL A 70 18.31 -18.50 -4.38
C VAL A 70 19.47 -18.70 -5.34
N THR A 71 20.70 -18.46 -4.87
CA THR A 71 21.92 -18.69 -5.66
C THR A 71 22.73 -19.78 -4.99
N VAL A 72 22.95 -20.88 -5.72
CA VAL A 72 23.71 -22.05 -5.26
C VAL A 72 25.01 -22.15 -6.06
N LYS A 73 26.08 -22.49 -5.36
CA LYS A 73 27.39 -22.77 -5.98
C LYS A 73 27.71 -24.26 -5.77
N ASP A 74 27.86 -24.97 -6.87
CA ASP A 74 28.26 -26.37 -6.85
C ASP A 74 29.50 -26.61 -7.74
N SER A 75 29.86 -27.89 -7.95
CA SER A 75 31.00 -28.28 -8.80
C SER A 75 30.81 -27.93 -10.27
N THR A 76 29.58 -27.66 -10.73
CA THR A 76 29.22 -27.32 -12.12
C THR A 76 29.19 -25.83 -12.36
N GLY A 77 29.15 -25.00 -11.28
CA GLY A 77 29.18 -23.57 -11.37
C GLY A 77 28.21 -22.85 -10.37
N THR A 78 27.80 -21.67 -10.75
CA THR A 78 26.82 -20.88 -9.98
C THR A 78 25.47 -20.94 -10.67
N HIS A 79 24.47 -21.41 -9.95
CA HIS A 79 23.09 -21.54 -10.42
C HIS A 79 22.18 -20.58 -9.64
N THR A 80 21.32 -19.88 -10.36
CA THR A 80 20.34 -18.97 -9.75
C THR A 80 18.94 -19.47 -10.07
N TYR A 81 18.16 -19.64 -9.02
CA TYR A 81 16.77 -20.07 -9.05
C TYR A 81 15.85 -18.95 -8.59
N ARG A 82 14.67 -18.87 -9.19
CA ARG A 82 13.55 -18.08 -8.67
C ARG A 82 12.54 -19.01 -8.01
N ILE A 83 12.14 -18.67 -6.81
CA ILE A 83 11.10 -19.37 -6.06
C ILE A 83 9.88 -18.47 -6.00
N TYR A 84 8.72 -18.96 -6.42
CA TYR A 84 7.48 -18.20 -6.37
C TYR A 84 6.26 -19.12 -6.51
N CYS A 85 5.07 -18.58 -6.18
CA CYS A 85 3.82 -19.27 -6.40
C CYS A 85 3.17 -18.81 -7.70
N ARG A 86 2.73 -19.77 -8.52
CA ARG A 86 1.94 -19.53 -9.73
C ARG A 86 0.55 -20.15 -9.61
N ASP A 87 -0.41 -19.58 -10.36
CA ASP A 87 -1.76 -20.13 -10.40
C ASP A 87 -1.74 -21.50 -11.08
N ASN A 88 -2.42 -22.46 -10.46
CA ASN A 88 -2.75 -23.73 -11.09
C ASN A 88 -4.12 -23.56 -11.75
N LYS A 89 -4.26 -24.02 -13.00
CA LYS A 89 -5.54 -24.00 -13.73
C LYS A 89 -6.63 -24.90 -13.13
N ARG A 90 -6.29 -25.69 -12.11
CA ARG A 90 -7.24 -26.44 -11.30
C ARG A 90 -7.85 -25.53 -10.25
N GLU A 91 -8.93 -24.89 -10.56
CA GLU A 91 -9.85 -24.32 -9.59
C GLU A 91 -11.12 -25.16 -9.66
N ASP A 92 -11.53 -25.73 -8.54
CA ASP A 92 -12.82 -26.40 -8.40
C ASP A 92 -13.71 -25.62 -7.42
N ASP A 93 -14.92 -26.14 -7.18
CA ASP A 93 -15.88 -25.47 -6.31
C ASP A 93 -15.43 -25.43 -4.84
N GLU A 94 -14.55 -26.33 -4.44
CA GLU A 94 -14.11 -26.49 -3.05
C GLU A 94 -12.75 -25.85 -2.76
N TYR A 95 -11.82 -25.84 -3.74
CA TYR A 95 -10.44 -25.41 -3.54
C TYR A 95 -9.95 -24.40 -4.56
N ILE A 96 -9.00 -23.57 -4.15
CA ILE A 96 -8.18 -22.73 -5.01
C ILE A 96 -6.75 -23.24 -4.90
N TYR A 97 -6.15 -23.63 -6.02
CA TYR A 97 -4.80 -24.20 -6.04
C TYR A 97 -3.76 -23.23 -6.58
N ARG A 98 -2.61 -23.21 -5.93
CA ARG A 98 -1.39 -22.59 -6.47
C ARG A 98 -0.22 -23.57 -6.34
N GLU A 99 0.73 -23.46 -7.21
CA GLU A 99 1.95 -24.27 -7.20
C GLU A 99 3.11 -23.42 -6.73
N LEU A 100 3.85 -23.90 -5.72
CA LEU A 100 5.19 -23.40 -5.42
C LEU A 100 6.14 -23.98 -6.48
N VAL A 101 6.89 -23.13 -7.17
CA VAL A 101 7.76 -23.55 -8.26
C VAL A 101 9.15 -22.97 -8.13
N LYS A 102 10.13 -23.78 -8.56
CA LYS A 102 11.52 -23.40 -8.79
C LYS A 102 11.70 -23.16 -10.28
N GLU A 103 12.09 -21.97 -10.64
CA GLU A 103 12.45 -21.60 -12.01
C GLU A 103 13.96 -21.48 -12.14
N THR A 104 14.56 -22.34 -12.96
CA THR A 104 15.98 -22.24 -13.30
C THR A 104 16.17 -21.23 -14.42
N MET A 105 16.91 -20.17 -14.14
CA MET A 105 17.19 -19.13 -15.13
C MET A 105 18.34 -19.56 -16.04
N LYS A 106 18.03 -19.85 -17.30
CA LYS A 106 19.00 -20.19 -18.34
C LYS A 106 19.01 -19.13 -19.45
N ALA A 107 20.13 -19.00 -20.15
CA ALA A 107 20.31 -17.98 -21.20
C ALA A 107 19.27 -18.05 -22.35
N ARG A 108 18.66 -19.22 -22.62
CA ARG A 108 17.74 -19.42 -23.75
C ARG A 108 16.34 -19.92 -23.35
N THR A 109 16.22 -20.72 -22.29
CA THR A 109 14.95 -21.33 -21.92
C THR A 109 14.93 -21.57 -20.42
N ASN A 110 13.92 -21.00 -19.72
CA ASN A 110 13.70 -21.28 -18.32
C ASN A 110 13.04 -22.64 -18.16
N THR A 111 13.49 -23.41 -17.19
CA THR A 111 12.86 -24.67 -16.80
C THR A 111 12.14 -24.49 -15.46
N TYR A 112 10.96 -25.07 -15.36
CA TYR A 112 10.11 -24.99 -14.19
C TYR A 112 10.01 -26.34 -13.53
N GLU A 113 10.22 -26.37 -12.23
CA GLU A 113 10.05 -27.54 -11.38
C GLU A 113 9.02 -27.20 -10.31
N LYS A 114 8.03 -28.09 -10.16
CA LYS A 114 7.03 -27.95 -9.11
C LYS A 114 7.62 -28.50 -7.82
N LEU A 115 7.52 -27.71 -6.75
CA LEU A 115 8.01 -28.07 -5.43
C LEU A 115 6.89 -28.49 -4.48
N ALA A 116 5.74 -27.86 -4.54
CA ALA A 116 4.58 -28.20 -3.71
C ALA A 116 3.27 -27.66 -4.32
N ASN A 117 2.13 -28.16 -3.84
CA ASN A 117 0.87 -27.48 -3.97
C ASN A 117 0.56 -26.71 -2.69
N ILE A 118 0.06 -25.49 -2.83
CA ILE A 118 -0.52 -24.70 -1.75
C ILE A 118 -1.98 -24.47 -2.15
N PHE A 119 -2.92 -24.75 -1.27
CA PHE A 119 -4.32 -24.59 -1.61
C PHE A 119 -5.15 -24.00 -0.48
N PHE A 120 -6.22 -23.33 -0.87
CA PHE A 120 -7.19 -22.71 0.03
C PHE A 120 -8.50 -23.50 -0.05
N ASP A 121 -8.94 -24.06 1.08
CA ASP A 121 -10.23 -24.72 1.22
C ASP A 121 -11.30 -23.63 1.42
N LYS A 122 -12.23 -23.53 0.45
CA LYS A 122 -13.30 -22.51 0.47
C LYS A 122 -14.38 -22.78 1.53
N ARG A 123 -14.52 -24.02 2.01
CA ARG A 123 -15.55 -24.42 2.98
C ARG A 123 -15.15 -24.07 4.41
N ILE A 124 -13.93 -24.45 4.78
CA ILE A 124 -13.39 -24.18 6.12
C ILE A 124 -12.50 -22.92 6.16
N GLU A 125 -12.30 -22.30 4.98
CA GLU A 125 -11.58 -21.05 4.81
C GLU A 125 -10.15 -21.07 5.38
N THR A 126 -9.44 -22.18 5.16
CA THR A 126 -8.06 -22.39 5.61
C THR A 126 -7.13 -22.63 4.45
N ILE A 127 -5.84 -22.34 4.69
CA ILE A 127 -4.74 -22.62 3.76
C ILE A 127 -3.99 -23.86 4.24
N THR A 128 -3.60 -24.72 3.31
CA THR A 128 -2.77 -25.89 3.56
C THR A 128 -1.92 -26.21 2.33
N TYR A 129 -1.04 -27.21 2.44
CA TYR A 129 -0.18 -27.64 1.35
C TYR A 129 -0.01 -29.16 1.32
N ASP A 130 0.28 -29.69 0.14
CA ASP A 130 0.58 -31.10 -0.09
C ASP A 130 1.62 -31.29 -1.20
N ASN A 131 1.93 -32.57 -1.50
CA ASN A 131 2.86 -32.96 -2.55
C ASN A 131 4.20 -32.22 -2.49
N VAL A 132 4.75 -32.09 -1.28
CA VAL A 132 6.06 -31.46 -1.07
C VAL A 132 7.14 -32.33 -1.69
N MET A 133 7.86 -31.78 -2.65
CA MET A 133 9.01 -32.41 -3.31
C MET A 133 10.29 -31.91 -2.64
N PRO A 134 11.06 -32.77 -1.96
CA PRO A 134 12.30 -32.35 -1.33
C PRO A 134 13.29 -31.81 -2.38
N ASP A 135 13.92 -30.71 -2.09
CA ASP A 135 14.96 -30.12 -2.92
C ASP A 135 16.23 -29.91 -2.07
N PRO A 136 17.42 -30.30 -2.55
CA PRO A 136 18.65 -30.25 -1.75
C PRO A 136 19.08 -28.79 -1.41
N ASP A 137 18.67 -27.84 -2.20
CA ASP A 137 19.10 -26.45 -2.14
C ASP A 137 18.02 -25.50 -1.60
N ILE A 138 16.78 -25.99 -1.45
CA ILE A 138 15.61 -25.15 -1.17
C ILE A 138 14.81 -25.74 0.01
N ASP A 139 14.57 -24.93 1.01
CA ASP A 139 13.64 -25.25 2.10
C ASP A 139 12.19 -25.12 1.64
N VAL A 140 11.68 -26.16 0.99
CA VAL A 140 10.33 -26.18 0.40
C VAL A 140 9.26 -26.07 1.48
N GLU A 141 9.42 -26.76 2.60
CA GLU A 141 8.46 -26.71 3.72
C GLU A 141 8.43 -25.31 4.35
N GLY A 142 9.60 -24.67 4.49
CA GLY A 142 9.71 -23.30 4.96
C GLY A 142 8.93 -22.31 4.10
N TYR A 143 8.97 -22.42 2.77
CA TYR A 143 8.15 -21.58 1.87
C TYR A 143 6.66 -21.89 1.97
N CYS A 144 6.29 -23.15 2.16
CA CYS A 144 4.89 -23.52 2.39
C CYS A 144 4.36 -22.93 3.71
N GLN A 145 5.15 -23.03 4.77
CA GLN A 145 4.81 -22.42 6.06
C GLN A 145 4.74 -20.88 5.96
N GLN A 146 5.67 -20.28 5.25
CA GLN A 146 5.64 -18.84 4.97
C GLN A 146 4.34 -18.39 4.29
N ALA A 147 3.76 -19.21 3.41
CA ALA A 147 2.46 -18.92 2.81
C ALA A 147 1.33 -18.88 3.85
N ILE A 148 1.35 -19.80 4.79
CA ILE A 148 0.38 -19.86 5.90
C ILE A 148 0.57 -18.65 6.82
N ASP A 149 1.79 -18.36 7.25
CA ASP A 149 2.12 -17.23 8.12
C ASP A 149 1.73 -15.89 7.49
N ASN A 150 2.00 -15.72 6.19
CA ASN A 150 1.58 -14.55 5.42
C ASN A 150 0.06 -14.40 5.38
N PHE A 151 -0.67 -15.52 5.21
CA PHE A 151 -2.12 -15.51 5.19
C PHE A 151 -2.70 -15.06 6.54
N GLU A 152 -2.24 -15.63 7.65
CA GLU A 152 -2.66 -15.28 9.01
C GLU A 152 -2.37 -13.81 9.33
N ARG A 153 -1.16 -13.36 8.94
CA ARG A 153 -0.72 -11.98 9.13
C ARG A 153 -1.61 -11.00 8.35
N LEU A 154 -1.86 -11.24 7.07
CA LEU A 154 -2.72 -10.41 6.23
C LEU A 154 -4.19 -10.47 6.67
N PHE A 155 -4.64 -11.62 7.14
CA PHE A 155 -6.00 -11.78 7.64
C PHE A 155 -6.27 -10.95 8.91
N SER A 156 -5.28 -10.81 9.79
CA SER A 156 -5.40 -10.06 11.05
C SER A 156 -5.07 -8.58 10.93
N CYS A 157 -4.56 -8.11 9.79
CA CYS A 157 -4.10 -6.75 9.59
C CYS A 157 -4.87 -6.01 8.49
N TYR A 158 -4.71 -4.68 8.47
CA TYR A 158 -4.99 -3.83 7.32
C TYR A 158 -3.70 -3.52 6.58
N ASP A 159 -3.75 -3.59 5.27
CA ASP A 159 -2.65 -3.25 4.36
C ASP A 159 -2.75 -1.79 3.85
N THR A 160 -1.79 -1.41 3.01
CA THR A 160 -1.73 -0.06 2.41
C THR A 160 -3.02 0.32 1.68
N GLU A 161 -3.62 -0.58 0.90
CA GLU A 161 -4.83 -0.27 0.12
C GLU A 161 -6.01 0.06 1.03
N GLN A 162 -6.14 -0.69 2.13
CA GLN A 162 -7.22 -0.53 3.10
C GLN A 162 -7.04 0.73 3.94
N VAL A 163 -5.81 1.04 4.35
CA VAL A 163 -5.49 2.27 5.08
C VAL A 163 -5.67 3.50 4.19
N ASP A 164 -5.22 3.45 2.95
CA ASP A 164 -5.38 4.53 1.97
C ASP A 164 -6.85 4.85 1.69
N ALA A 165 -7.74 3.85 1.72
CA ALA A 165 -9.17 4.09 1.57
C ALA A 165 -9.73 4.97 2.70
N VAL A 166 -9.29 4.73 3.95
CA VAL A 166 -9.66 5.57 5.11
C VAL A 166 -9.09 6.97 4.98
N ILE A 167 -7.81 7.07 4.58
CA ILE A 167 -7.15 8.36 4.39
C ILE A 167 -7.86 9.20 3.33
N LYS A 168 -8.29 8.60 2.22
CA LYS A 168 -9.06 9.30 1.18
C LYS A 168 -10.37 9.87 1.73
N ASP A 169 -11.10 9.11 2.55
CA ASP A 169 -12.33 9.61 3.19
C ASP A 169 -12.05 10.83 4.09
N ILE A 170 -10.94 10.84 4.81
CA ILE A 170 -10.53 11.99 5.64
C ILE A 170 -10.14 13.18 4.76
N LEU A 171 -9.38 12.96 3.68
CA LEU A 171 -8.99 14.00 2.74
C LEU A 171 -10.22 14.66 2.08
N ASP A 172 -11.20 13.85 1.68
CA ASP A 172 -12.45 14.33 1.10
C ASP A 172 -13.23 15.21 2.09
N ARG A 173 -13.27 14.85 3.37
CA ARG A 173 -13.89 15.68 4.43
C ARG A 173 -13.18 17.00 4.66
N MET A 174 -11.86 17.03 4.48
CA MET A 174 -11.06 18.27 4.53
C MET A 174 -11.16 19.06 3.23
N GLN A 175 -11.91 18.59 2.23
CA GLN A 175 -11.92 19.16 0.89
C GLN A 175 -10.49 19.37 0.36
N ALA A 176 -9.63 18.40 0.65
CA ALA A 176 -8.25 18.44 0.25
C ALA A 176 -8.12 18.26 -1.26
N ASN A 177 -7.56 19.24 -1.94
CA ASN A 177 -7.41 19.21 -3.40
C ASN A 177 -6.04 18.67 -3.77
N LYS A 178 -6.00 17.61 -4.57
CA LYS A 178 -4.74 17.05 -5.07
C LYS A 178 -4.10 18.03 -6.05
N ILE A 179 -2.88 18.46 -5.77
CA ILE A 179 -2.14 19.43 -6.59
C ILE A 179 -1.22 18.72 -7.56
N SER A 180 -0.52 17.68 -7.13
CA SER A 180 0.41 16.96 -7.99
C SER A 180 -0.19 15.67 -8.51
N ILE A 181 -0.02 15.41 -9.82
CA ILE A 181 -0.41 14.16 -10.47
C ILE A 181 0.47 13.01 -9.97
N HIS A 182 1.71 13.32 -9.64
CA HIS A 182 2.69 12.37 -9.13
C HIS A 182 2.88 12.57 -7.62
N GLY A 183 2.48 11.57 -6.84
CA GLY A 183 2.61 11.59 -5.39
C GLY A 183 1.35 12.06 -4.65
N ASN A 184 1.47 12.16 -3.33
CA ASN A 184 0.39 12.49 -2.41
C ASN A 184 0.57 13.91 -1.86
N LEU A 185 0.54 14.90 -2.76
CA LEU A 185 0.57 16.32 -2.41
C LEU A 185 -0.82 16.93 -2.58
N TYR A 186 -1.35 17.48 -1.49
CA TYR A 186 -2.68 18.06 -1.42
C TYR A 186 -2.63 19.48 -0.89
N PHE A 187 -3.57 20.32 -1.32
CA PHE A 187 -3.86 21.59 -0.67
C PHE A 187 -5.05 21.40 0.26
N VAL A 188 -4.91 21.79 1.51
CA VAL A 188 -5.95 21.78 2.53
C VAL A 188 -6.33 23.21 2.86
N PRO A 189 -7.58 23.64 2.62
CA PRO A 189 -8.03 25.01 2.91
C PRO A 189 -7.97 25.35 4.39
N LYS A 190 -7.76 26.63 4.71
CA LYS A 190 -7.60 27.17 6.06
C LYS A 190 -8.65 26.70 7.06
N GLN A 191 -9.92 26.61 6.63
CA GLN A 191 -11.03 26.20 7.50
C GLN A 191 -10.92 24.75 8.03
N TYR A 192 -10.07 23.93 7.44
CA TYR A 192 -9.90 22.52 7.83
C TYR A 192 -8.58 22.24 8.55
N LEU A 193 -7.81 23.26 8.93
CA LEU A 193 -6.50 23.06 9.57
C LEU A 193 -6.59 22.33 10.91
N SER A 194 -7.68 22.46 11.66
CA SER A 194 -7.90 21.68 12.89
C SER A 194 -8.04 20.20 12.61
N ILE A 195 -8.74 19.83 11.51
CA ILE A 195 -8.88 18.43 11.09
C ILE A 195 -7.55 17.93 10.53
N LEU A 196 -6.79 18.78 9.82
CA LEU A 196 -5.46 18.44 9.34
C LEU A 196 -4.50 18.09 10.48
N ASN A 197 -4.50 18.84 11.57
CA ASN A 197 -3.67 18.51 12.73
C ASN A 197 -4.05 17.13 13.32
N ILE A 198 -5.35 16.84 13.44
CA ILE A 198 -5.84 15.51 13.87
C ILE A 198 -5.37 14.42 12.90
N PHE A 199 -5.40 14.70 11.60
CA PHE A 199 -4.91 13.79 10.57
C PHE A 199 -3.42 13.50 10.70
N GLU A 200 -2.59 14.53 10.92
CA GLU A 200 -1.14 14.36 11.13
C GLU A 200 -0.86 13.51 12.37
N ASP A 201 -1.52 13.80 13.50
CA ASP A 201 -1.41 13.00 14.73
C ASP A 201 -1.89 11.55 14.53
N PHE A 202 -2.93 11.34 13.73
CA PHE A 202 -3.42 10.01 13.38
C PHE A 202 -2.39 9.24 12.53
N ILE A 203 -1.78 9.87 11.52
CA ILE A 203 -0.71 9.25 10.72
C ILE A 203 0.48 8.87 11.59
N ASP A 204 0.90 9.75 12.51
CA ASP A 204 1.98 9.46 13.45
C ASP A 204 1.64 8.29 14.40
N ALA A 205 0.38 8.19 14.82
CA ALA A 205 -0.06 7.10 15.67
C ALA A 205 -0.08 5.75 14.94
N ILE A 206 -0.56 5.70 13.69
CA ILE A 206 -0.53 4.46 12.90
C ILE A 206 0.89 4.08 12.49
N ALA A 207 1.77 5.05 12.23
CA ALA A 207 3.18 4.82 11.92
C ALA A 207 3.90 4.05 13.04
N LYS A 208 3.62 4.40 14.31
CA LYS A 208 4.20 3.72 15.48
C LYS A 208 3.75 2.27 15.63
N GLN A 209 2.62 1.89 15.05
CA GLN A 209 2.05 0.54 15.08
C GLN A 209 2.26 -0.23 13.78
N ASN A 210 3.01 0.33 12.83
CA ASN A 210 3.34 -0.36 11.59
C ASN A 210 4.21 -1.60 11.88
N LEU A 211 3.78 -2.76 11.38
CA LEU A 211 4.48 -4.04 11.54
C LEU A 211 5.56 -4.26 10.48
N ASN A 212 5.56 -3.47 9.42
CA ASN A 212 6.54 -3.54 8.34
C ASN A 212 7.55 -2.40 8.44
N GLU A 213 8.72 -2.60 7.86
CA GLU A 213 9.60 -1.51 7.52
C GLU A 213 8.99 -0.74 6.35
N GLY A 214 8.53 0.47 6.60
CA GLY A 214 7.87 1.31 5.61
C GLY A 214 7.91 2.77 5.99
N ASN A 215 7.74 3.64 5.01
CA ASN A 215 7.72 5.08 5.23
C ASN A 215 6.27 5.55 5.42
N VAL A 216 5.81 5.54 6.67
CA VAL A 216 4.50 6.07 7.06
C VAL A 216 4.72 7.40 7.74
N MET A 217 4.30 8.47 7.09
CA MET A 217 4.53 9.85 7.58
C MET A 217 3.56 10.83 6.96
N SER A 218 3.36 11.94 7.63
CA SER A 218 2.75 13.14 7.07
C SER A 218 3.60 14.36 7.37
N ASN A 219 3.47 15.38 6.54
CA ASN A 219 4.09 16.68 6.75
C ASN A 219 3.26 17.75 6.06
N SER A 220 3.14 18.90 6.69
CA SER A 220 2.43 20.03 6.11
C SER A 220 3.19 21.34 6.23
N MET A 221 2.96 22.25 5.28
CA MET A 221 3.54 23.59 5.28
C MET A 221 2.49 24.63 4.92
N PHE A 222 2.57 25.78 5.57
CA PHE A 222 1.66 26.90 5.33
C PHE A 222 1.79 27.44 3.91
N VAL A 223 0.65 27.77 3.33
CA VAL A 223 0.53 28.46 2.04
C VAL A 223 0.11 29.89 2.31
N VAL A 224 1.03 30.80 1.99
CA VAL A 224 0.78 32.24 2.16
C VAL A 224 -0.10 32.75 1.02
N ASP A 225 -0.93 33.74 1.32
CA ASP A 225 -1.79 34.41 0.35
C ASP A 225 -0.98 35.29 -0.62
N ASP A 226 -0.44 34.68 -1.65
CA ASP A 226 0.32 35.32 -2.73
C ASP A 226 -0.40 35.12 -4.06
N GLU A 227 -0.57 36.21 -4.83
CA GLU A 227 -1.34 36.21 -6.08
C GLU A 227 -0.74 35.26 -7.12
N ARG A 228 0.58 35.23 -7.26
CA ARG A 228 1.28 34.35 -8.19
C ARG A 228 1.13 32.88 -7.80
N GLN A 229 1.13 32.59 -6.51
CA GLN A 229 0.93 31.23 -6.00
C GLN A 229 -0.50 30.77 -6.21
N ARG A 230 -1.49 31.64 -5.95
CA ARG A 230 -2.91 31.36 -6.27
C ARG A 230 -3.12 31.06 -7.74
N GLN A 231 -2.55 31.85 -8.63
CA GLN A 231 -2.66 31.64 -10.07
C GLN A 231 -2.10 30.27 -10.48
N LYS A 232 -0.89 29.91 -10.04
CA LYS A 232 -0.28 28.61 -10.34
C LYS A 232 -1.12 27.44 -9.82
N MET A 233 -1.60 27.53 -8.58
CA MET A 233 -2.46 26.49 -7.98
C MET A 233 -3.75 26.33 -8.79
N THR A 234 -4.33 27.43 -9.27
CA THR A 234 -5.55 27.42 -10.08
C THR A 234 -5.29 26.75 -11.44
N GLU A 235 -4.17 27.05 -12.08
CA GLU A 235 -3.76 26.42 -13.35
C GLU A 235 -3.57 24.91 -13.21
N GLU A 236 -2.83 24.47 -12.18
CA GLU A 236 -2.63 23.03 -11.90
C GLU A 236 -3.94 22.31 -11.58
N PHE A 237 -4.83 22.96 -10.83
CA PHE A 237 -6.16 22.43 -10.53
C PHE A 237 -6.98 22.21 -11.80
N TYR A 238 -7.04 23.20 -12.70
CA TYR A 238 -7.75 23.06 -13.97
C TYR A 238 -7.15 21.97 -14.88
N GLU A 239 -5.84 21.83 -14.91
CA GLU A 239 -5.19 20.77 -15.67
C GLU A 239 -5.52 19.37 -15.12
N ASN A 240 -5.52 19.20 -13.81
CA ASN A 240 -5.89 17.94 -13.17
C ASN A 240 -7.33 17.55 -13.50
N TYR A 241 -8.29 18.48 -13.35
CA TYR A 241 -9.69 18.21 -13.67
C TYR A 241 -9.92 17.90 -15.15
N ARG A 242 -9.23 18.59 -16.05
CA ARG A 242 -9.32 18.28 -17.49
C ARG A 242 -8.88 16.84 -17.77
N ARG A 243 -7.80 16.40 -17.18
CA ARG A 243 -7.30 15.02 -17.36
C ARG A 243 -8.27 13.98 -16.80
N ASP A 244 -8.84 14.24 -15.64
CA ASP A 244 -9.84 13.34 -15.04
C ASP A 244 -11.09 13.25 -15.92
N ILE A 245 -11.57 14.38 -16.46
CA ILE A 245 -12.69 14.42 -17.40
C ILE A 245 -12.36 13.64 -18.68
N ASP A 246 -11.18 13.82 -19.25
CA ASP A 246 -10.77 13.14 -20.48
C ASP A 246 -10.60 11.63 -20.24
N PHE A 247 -10.06 11.23 -19.10
CA PHE A 247 -9.98 9.82 -18.70
C PHE A 247 -11.38 9.19 -18.58
N HIS A 248 -12.32 9.86 -17.93
CA HIS A 248 -13.70 9.36 -17.82
C HIS A 248 -14.43 9.32 -19.15
N LYS A 249 -14.24 10.32 -20.03
CA LYS A 249 -14.80 10.31 -21.39
C LYS A 249 -14.32 9.12 -22.22
N GLN A 250 -13.03 8.79 -22.14
CA GLN A 250 -12.46 7.63 -22.84
C GLN A 250 -13.07 6.30 -22.36
N ARG A 251 -13.38 6.18 -21.05
CA ARG A 251 -14.03 4.98 -20.49
C ARG A 251 -15.50 4.82 -20.87
N ILE A 252 -16.19 5.90 -21.21
CA ILE A 252 -17.60 5.87 -21.63
C ILE A 252 -17.73 5.51 -23.12
N GLN A 253 -16.66 5.71 -23.91
CA GLN A 253 -16.63 5.41 -25.35
C GLN A 253 -16.20 3.96 -25.68
N HIS A 254 -15.84 3.17 -24.67
CA HIS A 254 -15.54 1.73 -24.74
C HIS A 254 -16.58 0.93 -23.94
#